data_df44cb88873c025abac7886c7ef27bea
#
_entry.id   df44cb88873c025abac7886c7ef27bea
#
_cell.length_a   1.000
_cell.length_b   1.000
_cell.length_c   1.000
_cell.angle_alpha   90.00
_cell.angle_beta   90.00
_cell.angle_gamma   90.00
#
_symmetry.space_group_name_H-M   'P 1'
#
loop_
_entity.id
_entity.type
_entity.pdbx_description
1 polymer ?
#
loop_
_entity_poly.entity_id
_entity_poly.type
_entity_poly.pdbx_seq_one_letter_code
_entity_poly.pdbx_strand_id
1 'polypeptide(L)'
;MKRREILKSLTLLPLAGGITATAAPLNNMLSAPAAGRDLFKELGIRTFINAAGNYTVMSGCLMPPEVMEAINGASKKFALVDDVQEKVGERIAQMCHAEAALVSAGCWSALMLGMAGVLTGMDSKRVSQVPNLAGTGMKSEVILQKSHSMGYDHALTQAGVKLIKVETRAEVEAAINENTAMLWFLNREVHVGQIKHAEWLELGKKYNLPTMIDIAADVPPVENLWKFNDMGFDLVVISGGKAMRGPQSAGILMGKKKYVDAARLSNNPRGGIGRGQKVNKEEVFGMYAALERFINLDHKKEWEMWERKIAYIAGVIKSIPGVTTGTHIPATEDNKMPTLKVTWDPNKIKLTNVEMGERLRKGNPSVEVISWEAPNTLRCGMHVLEAGEERIVASRLKEELLKASV
;
A
#
# COMPACT_ATOMS: atom_id res chain seq x y z
N MET A 1 3.68 -22.12 -43.46
CA MET A 1 2.34 -22.24 -44.10
C MET A 1 1.85 -20.85 -44.46
N LYS A 2 1.55 -20.64 -45.76
CA LYS A 2 1.20 -19.30 -46.25
C LYS A 2 -0.29 -19.04 -46.03
N ARG A 3 -0.66 -17.84 -45.60
CA ARG A 3 -2.03 -17.37 -45.28
C ARG A 3 -3.12 -17.64 -46.34
N ARG A 4 -2.75 -18.17 -47.49
CA ARG A 4 -3.67 -18.44 -48.64
C ARG A 4 -4.36 -19.82 -48.64
N GLU A 5 -3.90 -20.73 -47.78
CA GLU A 5 -4.47 -22.09 -47.74
C GLU A 5 -5.61 -22.27 -46.72
N ILE A 6 -5.77 -21.35 -45.79
CA ILE A 6 -6.84 -21.39 -44.76
C ILE A 6 -8.20 -20.92 -45.34
N LEU A 7 -8.19 -20.18 -46.43
CA LEU A 7 -9.44 -19.65 -47.06
C LEU A 7 -10.09 -20.60 -48.09
N LYS A 8 -9.47 -21.72 -48.39
CA LYS A 8 -10.03 -22.69 -49.38
C LYS A 8 -10.82 -23.85 -48.79
N SER A 9 -10.88 -23.97 -47.47
CA SER A 9 -11.60 -25.07 -46.78
C SER A 9 -12.99 -24.68 -46.26
N LEU A 10 -13.51 -23.50 -46.61
CA LEU A 10 -14.80 -22.98 -46.09
C LEU A 10 -15.93 -22.91 -47.15
N THR A 11 -15.74 -23.50 -48.34
CA THR A 11 -16.78 -23.55 -49.35
C THR A 11 -17.00 -24.98 -49.81
N LEU A 12 -17.86 -25.73 -49.11
CA LEU A 12 -18.63 -26.88 -49.60
C LEU A 12 -19.46 -27.48 -48.46
N LEU A 13 -20.66 -26.93 -48.26
CA LEU A 13 -21.76 -27.65 -47.61
C LEU A 13 -23.00 -27.47 -48.51
N PRO A 14 -23.65 -28.56 -48.93
CA PRO A 14 -24.81 -28.48 -49.83
C PRO A 14 -26.07 -28.06 -49.09
N LEU A 15 -26.81 -27.13 -49.70
CA LEU A 15 -28.19 -26.79 -49.36
C LEU A 15 -29.11 -27.99 -49.75
N ALA A 16 -29.68 -28.66 -48.79
CA ALA A 16 -30.94 -29.38 -48.95
C ALA A 16 -31.54 -29.75 -47.59
N GLY A 17 -32.79 -29.42 -47.38
CA GLY A 17 -33.63 -30.01 -46.33
C GLY A 17 -34.15 -29.04 -45.28
N GLY A 18 -35.33 -28.44 -45.52
CA GLY A 18 -36.07 -27.67 -44.54
C GLY A 18 -36.48 -28.52 -43.34
N ILE A 19 -36.13 -28.04 -42.15
CA ILE A 19 -36.75 -28.45 -40.89
C ILE A 19 -37.07 -27.14 -40.14
N THR A 20 -38.37 -26.93 -39.90
CA THR A 20 -38.88 -25.89 -39.02
C THR A 20 -38.37 -26.15 -37.61
N ALA A 21 -37.24 -25.52 -37.26
CA ALA A 21 -36.77 -25.48 -35.89
C ALA A 21 -37.48 -24.32 -35.18
N THR A 22 -38.36 -24.64 -34.25
CA THR A 22 -38.87 -23.72 -33.26
C THR A 22 -37.67 -23.03 -32.55
N ALA A 23 -37.61 -21.74 -32.70
CA ALA A 23 -36.60 -20.94 -32.00
C ALA A 23 -36.81 -21.08 -30.48
N ALA A 24 -36.07 -21.96 -29.84
CA ALA A 24 -35.88 -21.90 -28.41
C ALA A 24 -35.07 -20.64 -28.09
N PRO A 25 -35.45 -19.87 -27.07
CA PRO A 25 -34.71 -18.64 -26.76
C PRO A 25 -33.27 -18.96 -26.35
N LEU A 26 -32.31 -18.36 -27.06
CA LEU A 26 -30.87 -18.43 -26.81
C LEU A 26 -30.43 -17.81 -25.43
N ASN A 27 -31.34 -17.76 -24.47
CA ASN A 27 -31.16 -17.03 -23.23
C ASN A 27 -30.64 -17.85 -22.05
N ASN A 28 -30.16 -19.08 -22.23
CA ASN A 28 -29.69 -19.90 -21.10
C ASN A 28 -28.37 -20.65 -21.36
N MET A 29 -27.45 -20.06 -22.13
CA MET A 29 -26.04 -20.46 -22.09
C MET A 29 -25.18 -19.37 -21.39
N LEU A 30 -25.68 -18.80 -20.32
CA LEU A 30 -24.79 -18.34 -19.28
C LEU A 30 -24.31 -19.61 -18.59
N SER A 31 -23.17 -20.14 -19.07
CA SER A 31 -22.44 -21.17 -18.37
C SER A 31 -22.34 -20.75 -16.92
N ALA A 32 -22.79 -21.63 -16.01
CA ALA A 32 -22.46 -21.51 -14.61
C ALA A 32 -20.98 -21.18 -14.52
N PRO A 33 -20.53 -20.24 -13.64
CA PRO A 33 -19.14 -19.95 -13.50
C PRO A 33 -18.44 -21.29 -13.28
N ALA A 34 -17.55 -21.65 -14.20
CA ALA A 34 -16.70 -22.83 -14.05
C ALA A 34 -16.08 -22.71 -12.65
N ALA A 35 -16.17 -23.77 -11.85
CA ALA A 35 -15.54 -23.82 -10.54
C ALA A 35 -14.14 -23.23 -10.70
N GLY A 36 -13.89 -22.09 -10.03
CA GLY A 36 -12.79 -21.22 -10.38
C GLY A 36 -11.47 -21.98 -10.38
N ARG A 37 -10.70 -21.88 -11.46
CA ARG A 37 -9.36 -22.45 -11.53
C ARG A 37 -8.53 -21.94 -10.37
N ASP A 38 -7.92 -22.84 -9.63
CA ASP A 38 -6.95 -22.50 -8.60
C ASP A 38 -5.55 -22.39 -9.23
N LEU A 39 -5.18 -21.17 -9.64
CA LEU A 39 -3.89 -20.91 -10.28
C LEU A 39 -2.69 -21.15 -9.35
N PHE A 40 -2.85 -20.98 -8.04
CA PHE A 40 -1.79 -21.30 -7.08
C PHE A 40 -1.46 -22.78 -7.12
N LYS A 41 -2.49 -23.62 -7.08
CA LYS A 41 -2.36 -25.07 -7.18
C LYS A 41 -1.83 -25.51 -8.55
N GLU A 42 -2.37 -24.96 -9.64
CA GLU A 42 -1.96 -25.30 -11.00
C GLU A 42 -0.49 -24.97 -11.28
N LEU A 43 -0.01 -23.83 -10.76
CA LEU A 43 1.36 -23.36 -10.93
C LEU A 43 2.32 -23.85 -9.83
N GLY A 44 1.84 -24.64 -8.86
CA GLY A 44 2.64 -25.12 -7.74
C GLY A 44 3.11 -24.00 -6.81
N ILE A 45 2.38 -22.87 -6.76
CA ILE A 45 2.69 -21.75 -5.88
C ILE A 45 2.17 -22.06 -4.48
N ARG A 46 3.08 -22.03 -3.51
CA ARG A 46 2.74 -22.26 -2.11
C ARG A 46 2.03 -21.04 -1.52
N THR A 47 0.90 -21.26 -0.91
CA THR A 47 0.19 -20.25 -0.11
C THR A 47 0.56 -20.42 1.38
N PHE A 48 0.31 -19.36 2.17
CA PHE A 48 0.61 -19.33 3.60
C PHE A 48 -0.43 -18.49 4.36
N ILE A 49 -0.52 -18.73 5.67
CA ILE A 49 -1.24 -17.87 6.60
C ILE A 49 -0.32 -16.73 6.99
N ASN A 50 -0.75 -15.50 6.73
CA ASN A 50 0.04 -14.31 7.01
C ASN A 50 -0.21 -13.82 8.46
N ALA A 51 0.67 -14.19 9.36
CA ALA A 51 0.74 -13.62 10.71
C ALA A 51 1.92 -12.65 10.88
N ALA A 52 2.55 -12.19 9.78
CA ALA A 52 3.59 -11.17 9.83
C ALA A 52 3.02 -9.77 9.67
N GLY A 53 2.24 -9.52 8.62
CA GLY A 53 1.67 -8.21 8.32
C GLY A 53 1.64 -7.89 6.82
N ASN A 54 1.35 -6.64 6.52
CA ASN A 54 1.11 -6.13 5.18
C ASN A 54 2.39 -5.76 4.41
N TYR A 55 3.41 -6.61 4.50
CA TYR A 55 4.67 -6.42 3.76
C TYR A 55 4.50 -6.72 2.26
N THR A 56 5.12 -5.92 1.41
CA THR A 56 5.06 -6.09 -0.06
C THR A 56 5.49 -7.47 -0.51
N VAL A 57 6.55 -8.03 0.10
CA VAL A 57 7.05 -9.38 -0.20
C VAL A 57 6.04 -10.48 0.13
N MET A 58 5.07 -10.19 1.00
CA MET A 58 3.98 -11.10 1.40
C MET A 58 2.66 -10.76 0.70
N SER A 59 2.70 -10.05 -0.42
CA SER A 59 1.55 -9.63 -1.23
C SER A 59 0.61 -8.62 -0.55
N GLY A 60 1.08 -7.90 0.48
CA GLY A 60 0.29 -6.88 1.17
C GLY A 60 -0.84 -7.47 2.01
N CYS A 61 -2.08 -7.10 1.71
CA CYS A 61 -3.29 -7.58 2.37
C CYS A 61 -4.24 -8.26 1.39
N LEU A 62 -5.04 -9.20 1.87
CA LEU A 62 -6.20 -9.69 1.11
C LEU A 62 -7.26 -8.59 1.07
N MET A 63 -7.77 -8.32 -0.12
CA MET A 63 -8.82 -7.32 -0.32
C MET A 63 -10.18 -7.84 0.16
N PRO A 64 -10.96 -7.05 0.93
CA PRO A 64 -12.30 -7.41 1.37
C PRO A 64 -13.27 -7.55 0.19
N PRO A 65 -14.41 -8.25 0.39
CA PRO A 65 -15.42 -8.44 -0.66
C PRO A 65 -15.88 -7.16 -1.33
N GLU A 66 -16.09 -6.09 -0.58
CA GLU A 66 -16.56 -4.79 -1.08
C GLU A 66 -15.56 -4.16 -2.06
N VAL A 67 -14.27 -4.32 -1.79
CA VAL A 67 -13.18 -3.85 -2.66
C VAL A 67 -13.14 -4.70 -3.94
N MET A 68 -13.28 -6.02 -3.81
CA MET A 68 -13.30 -6.93 -4.95
C MET A 68 -14.54 -6.71 -5.83
N GLU A 69 -15.69 -6.39 -5.25
CA GLU A 69 -16.91 -6.03 -5.99
C GLU A 69 -16.71 -4.75 -6.81
N ALA A 70 -16.08 -3.72 -6.23
CA ALA A 70 -15.75 -2.49 -6.94
C ALA A 70 -14.83 -2.75 -8.14
N ILE A 71 -13.77 -3.55 -7.95
CA ILE A 71 -12.83 -3.97 -8.99
C ILE A 71 -13.56 -4.73 -10.10
N ASN A 72 -14.33 -5.75 -9.74
CA ASN A 72 -15.09 -6.56 -10.67
C ASN A 72 -16.16 -5.74 -11.43
N GLY A 73 -16.80 -4.79 -10.75
CA GLY A 73 -17.76 -3.87 -11.37
C GLY A 73 -17.08 -2.98 -12.41
N ALA A 74 -15.94 -2.42 -12.07
CA ALA A 74 -15.15 -1.55 -12.94
C ALA A 74 -14.65 -2.29 -14.21
N SER A 75 -14.24 -3.55 -14.07
CA SER A 75 -13.70 -4.34 -15.19
C SER A 75 -14.69 -4.57 -16.35
N LYS A 76 -15.98 -4.42 -16.09
CA LYS A 76 -17.08 -4.68 -17.05
C LYS A 76 -17.50 -3.45 -17.86
N LYS A 77 -16.88 -2.29 -17.64
CA LYS A 77 -17.29 -1.03 -18.27
C LYS A 77 -16.08 -0.25 -18.77
N PHE A 78 -16.23 0.44 -19.90
CA PHE A 78 -15.29 1.43 -20.36
C PHE A 78 -15.62 2.81 -19.75
N ALA A 79 -14.59 3.54 -19.34
CA ALA A 79 -14.67 4.93 -18.91
C ALA A 79 -13.36 5.65 -19.30
N LEU A 80 -13.41 6.94 -19.47
CA LEU A 80 -12.20 7.74 -19.66
C LEU A 80 -11.42 7.77 -18.34
N VAL A 81 -10.12 7.49 -18.41
CA VAL A 81 -9.26 7.45 -17.21
C VAL A 81 -9.26 8.80 -16.49
N ASP A 82 -9.30 9.91 -17.23
CA ASP A 82 -9.34 11.25 -16.66
C ASP A 82 -10.63 11.49 -15.87
N ASP A 83 -11.80 11.07 -16.39
CA ASP A 83 -13.08 11.20 -15.69
C ASP A 83 -13.10 10.37 -14.38
N VAL A 84 -12.56 9.14 -14.46
CA VAL A 84 -12.45 8.27 -13.29
C VAL A 84 -11.57 8.90 -12.22
N GLN A 85 -10.38 9.36 -12.61
CA GLN A 85 -9.44 10.01 -11.69
C GLN A 85 -10.01 11.30 -11.08
N GLU A 86 -10.73 12.08 -11.87
CA GLU A 86 -11.34 13.32 -11.41
C GLU A 86 -12.43 13.05 -10.38
N LYS A 87 -13.42 12.21 -10.74
CA LYS A 87 -14.57 11.95 -9.86
C LYS A 87 -14.19 11.19 -8.59
N VAL A 88 -13.31 10.21 -8.70
CA VAL A 88 -12.78 9.49 -7.52
C VAL A 88 -11.91 10.42 -6.68
N GLY A 89 -11.05 11.24 -7.32
CA GLY A 89 -10.21 12.21 -6.63
C GLY A 89 -11.01 13.25 -5.84
N GLU A 90 -12.11 13.79 -6.41
CA GLU A 90 -13.04 14.70 -5.71
C GLU A 90 -13.60 14.05 -4.44
N ARG A 91 -14.01 12.78 -4.51
CA ARG A 91 -14.56 12.06 -3.36
C ARG A 91 -13.52 11.76 -2.29
N ILE A 92 -12.32 11.31 -2.70
CA ILE A 92 -11.20 11.10 -1.78
C ILE A 92 -10.83 12.40 -1.07
N ALA A 93 -10.73 13.51 -1.82
CA ALA A 93 -10.41 14.82 -1.26
C ALA A 93 -11.42 15.23 -0.17
N GLN A 94 -12.73 15.06 -0.43
CA GLN A 94 -13.78 15.33 0.55
C GLN A 94 -13.60 14.49 1.83
N MET A 95 -13.35 13.18 1.67
CA MET A 95 -13.19 12.26 2.82
C MET A 95 -11.91 12.53 3.63
N CYS A 96 -10.88 13.06 3.01
CA CYS A 96 -9.58 13.29 3.64
C CYS A 96 -9.27 14.77 3.91
N HIS A 97 -10.27 15.66 3.85
CA HIS A 97 -10.13 17.11 4.04
C HIS A 97 -9.05 17.76 3.17
N ALA A 98 -8.86 17.27 1.95
CA ALA A 98 -7.93 17.82 0.98
C ALA A 98 -8.64 18.70 -0.05
N GLU A 99 -7.91 19.58 -0.73
CA GLU A 99 -8.45 20.38 -1.84
C GLU A 99 -8.60 19.53 -3.11
N ALA A 100 -7.72 18.56 -3.32
CA ALA A 100 -7.75 17.61 -4.42
C ALA A 100 -7.04 16.30 -4.05
N ALA A 101 -7.34 15.24 -4.79
CA ALA A 101 -6.62 13.97 -4.68
C ALA A 101 -6.54 13.26 -6.04
N LEU A 102 -5.59 12.33 -6.15
CA LEU A 102 -5.50 11.39 -7.25
C LEU A 102 -5.06 10.01 -6.74
N VAL A 103 -5.49 8.97 -7.42
CA VAL A 103 -4.98 7.61 -7.17
C VAL A 103 -3.76 7.37 -8.06
N SER A 104 -2.69 6.89 -7.47
CA SER A 104 -1.40 6.60 -8.11
C SER A 104 -1.07 5.10 -8.08
N ALA A 105 -0.05 4.70 -8.84
CA ALA A 105 0.47 3.34 -8.81
C ALA A 105 1.34 3.12 -7.55
N GLY A 106 0.68 3.07 -6.38
CA GLY A 106 1.30 2.97 -5.06
C GLY A 106 1.82 4.29 -4.51
N CYS A 107 2.19 4.28 -3.21
CA CYS A 107 2.72 5.46 -2.52
C CYS A 107 4.03 5.98 -3.13
N TRP A 108 4.90 5.08 -3.61
CA TRP A 108 6.13 5.48 -4.30
C TRP A 108 5.86 6.37 -5.51
N SER A 109 4.87 5.99 -6.34
CA SER A 109 4.41 6.82 -7.45
C SER A 109 3.80 8.14 -6.98
N ALA A 110 3.05 8.14 -5.87
CA ALA A 110 2.50 9.34 -5.27
C ALA A 110 3.59 10.35 -4.88
N LEU A 111 4.66 9.89 -4.23
CA LEU A 111 5.83 10.71 -3.86
C LEU A 111 6.48 11.33 -5.09
N MET A 112 6.78 10.50 -6.10
CA MET A 112 7.41 10.94 -7.34
C MET A 112 6.51 11.95 -8.10
N LEU A 113 5.21 11.66 -8.22
CA LEU A 113 4.25 12.53 -8.91
C LEU A 113 4.04 13.85 -8.17
N GLY A 114 3.95 13.81 -6.84
CA GLY A 114 3.87 15.01 -6.01
C GLY A 114 5.10 15.91 -6.19
N MET A 115 6.29 15.29 -6.21
CA MET A 115 7.53 16.02 -6.47
C MET A 115 7.54 16.61 -7.89
N ALA A 116 7.16 15.84 -8.89
CA ALA A 116 7.06 16.33 -10.26
C ALA A 116 6.09 17.51 -10.36
N GLY A 117 4.92 17.42 -9.70
CA GLY A 117 3.94 18.51 -9.67
C GLY A 117 4.48 19.81 -9.04
N VAL A 118 5.26 19.69 -7.96
CA VAL A 118 5.94 20.84 -7.34
C VAL A 118 6.95 21.48 -8.30
N LEU A 119 7.70 20.67 -9.05
CA LEU A 119 8.72 21.17 -10.00
C LEU A 119 8.12 21.82 -11.24
N THR A 120 7.09 21.20 -11.79
CA THR A 120 6.59 21.58 -13.13
C THR A 120 5.46 22.61 -13.09
N GLY A 121 4.69 22.63 -11.98
CA GLY A 121 3.43 23.34 -11.99
C GLY A 121 2.56 22.88 -13.18
N MET A 122 1.77 23.77 -13.75
CA MET A 122 0.89 23.50 -14.90
C MET A 122 1.59 23.66 -16.27
N ASP A 123 2.94 23.63 -16.31
CA ASP A 123 3.72 23.83 -17.54
C ASP A 123 4.06 22.49 -18.20
N SER A 124 3.39 22.18 -19.31
CA SER A 124 3.60 20.94 -20.09
C SER A 124 5.04 20.81 -20.64
N LYS A 125 5.74 21.92 -20.89
CA LYS A 125 7.13 21.88 -21.34
C LYS A 125 8.03 21.37 -20.22
N ARG A 126 7.83 21.85 -19.00
CA ARG A 126 8.56 21.35 -17.81
C ARG A 126 8.25 19.88 -17.54
N VAL A 127 7.00 19.45 -17.70
CA VAL A 127 6.60 18.04 -17.56
C VAL A 127 7.44 17.12 -18.46
N SER A 128 7.72 17.53 -19.71
CA SER A 128 8.53 16.75 -20.65
C SER A 128 10.03 16.76 -20.33
N GLN A 129 10.50 17.68 -19.50
CA GLN A 129 11.91 17.82 -19.11
C GLN A 129 12.27 16.98 -17.87
N VAL A 130 11.32 16.75 -16.97
CA VAL A 130 11.54 15.89 -15.79
C VAL A 130 11.87 14.46 -16.24
N PRO A 131 12.91 13.80 -15.72
CA PRO A 131 13.76 14.16 -14.56
C PRO A 131 15.03 14.98 -14.87
N ASN A 132 15.23 15.44 -16.09
CA ASN A 132 16.45 16.14 -16.51
C ASN A 132 16.35 17.62 -16.17
N LEU A 133 16.69 18.02 -14.95
CA LEU A 133 16.48 19.39 -14.45
C LEU A 133 17.57 20.38 -14.87
N ALA A 134 18.75 19.91 -15.28
CA ALA A 134 19.88 20.76 -15.63
C ALA A 134 19.52 21.72 -16.80
N GLY A 135 19.80 23.01 -16.63
CA GLY A 135 19.55 24.04 -17.66
C GLY A 135 18.06 24.39 -17.85
N THR A 136 17.13 23.83 -17.07
CA THR A 136 15.68 24.07 -17.23
C THR A 136 15.16 25.27 -16.43
N GLY A 137 15.93 25.76 -15.46
CA GLY A 137 15.49 26.76 -14.49
C GLY A 137 14.52 26.23 -13.43
N MET A 138 14.25 24.91 -13.41
CA MET A 138 13.50 24.28 -12.32
C MET A 138 14.38 24.13 -11.09
N LYS A 139 13.77 24.23 -9.91
CA LYS A 139 14.41 23.91 -8.64
C LYS A 139 14.82 22.44 -8.60
N SER A 140 15.86 22.07 -7.82
CA SER A 140 16.47 20.76 -7.92
C SER A 140 16.83 20.12 -6.57
N GLU A 141 16.40 20.71 -5.46
CA GLU A 141 16.76 20.23 -4.12
C GLU A 141 15.52 20.03 -3.24
N VAL A 142 15.54 18.97 -2.44
CA VAL A 142 14.55 18.66 -1.41
C VAL A 142 15.26 18.51 -0.08
N ILE A 143 14.76 19.21 0.94
CA ILE A 143 15.31 19.12 2.30
C ILE A 143 14.49 18.11 3.09
N LEU A 144 15.19 17.25 3.84
CA LEU A 144 14.60 16.27 4.78
C LEU A 144 15.53 16.07 5.99
N GLN A 145 14.96 15.59 7.10
CA GLN A 145 15.77 15.21 8.25
C GLN A 145 16.56 13.92 7.97
N LYS A 146 17.77 13.77 8.52
CA LYS A 146 18.63 12.59 8.33
C LYS A 146 17.93 11.29 8.71
N SER A 147 17.21 11.29 9.84
CA SER A 147 16.43 10.14 10.30
C SER A 147 15.29 9.75 9.33
N HIS A 148 14.80 10.67 8.52
CA HIS A 148 13.75 10.41 7.54
C HIS A 148 14.26 9.74 6.26
N SER A 149 15.59 9.66 6.08
CA SER A 149 16.21 9.03 4.90
C SER A 149 16.35 7.51 5.10
N MET A 150 15.28 6.78 4.85
CA MET A 150 15.18 5.32 5.03
C MET A 150 14.99 4.55 3.71
N GLY A 151 15.34 5.15 2.57
CA GLY A 151 15.19 4.53 1.26
C GLY A 151 13.88 4.87 0.51
N TYR A 152 12.82 5.29 1.20
CA TYR A 152 11.57 5.74 0.55
C TYR A 152 11.72 7.12 -0.10
N ASP A 153 12.58 7.96 0.45
CA ASP A 153 13.04 9.25 -0.09
C ASP A 153 13.63 9.13 -1.51
N HIS A 154 14.11 7.93 -1.88
CA HIS A 154 14.57 7.64 -3.26
C HIS A 154 13.46 7.86 -4.30
N ALA A 155 12.18 7.74 -3.94
CA ALA A 155 11.07 8.06 -4.85
C ALA A 155 11.11 9.52 -5.34
N LEU A 156 11.56 10.45 -4.49
CA LEU A 156 11.68 11.87 -4.84
C LEU A 156 12.79 12.09 -5.88
N THR A 157 13.92 11.36 -5.75
CA THR A 157 15.06 11.51 -6.67
C THR A 157 14.74 11.05 -8.09
N GLN A 158 13.70 10.23 -8.27
CA GLN A 158 13.23 9.86 -9.61
C GLN A 158 12.72 11.06 -10.40
N ALA A 159 12.30 12.14 -9.74
CA ALA A 159 11.96 13.40 -10.38
C ALA A 159 13.18 14.28 -10.69
N GLY A 160 14.41 13.79 -10.44
CA GLY A 160 15.67 14.47 -10.78
C GLY A 160 16.24 15.34 -9.67
N VAL A 161 15.61 15.39 -8.49
CA VAL A 161 16.06 16.24 -7.37
C VAL A 161 17.18 15.59 -6.56
N LYS A 162 17.96 16.43 -5.89
CA LYS A 162 18.95 16.05 -4.85
C LYS A 162 18.32 16.13 -3.49
N LEU A 163 18.69 15.21 -2.62
CA LEU A 163 18.26 15.19 -1.22
C LEU A 163 19.30 15.91 -0.35
N ILE A 164 18.86 16.94 0.34
CA ILE A 164 19.66 17.72 1.30
C ILE A 164 19.26 17.27 2.70
N LYS A 165 20.14 16.53 3.35
CA LYS A 165 19.87 15.91 4.66
C LYS A 165 20.35 16.81 5.79
N VAL A 166 19.44 17.19 6.66
CA VAL A 166 19.63 18.08 7.79
C VAL A 166 19.25 17.41 9.11
N GLU A 167 19.64 17.97 10.24
CA GLU A 167 19.30 17.44 11.56
C GLU A 167 18.52 18.45 12.39
N THR A 168 18.96 19.71 12.37
CA THR A 168 18.45 20.78 13.22
C THR A 168 17.74 21.86 12.40
N ARG A 169 16.93 22.68 13.07
CA ARG A 169 16.31 23.86 12.48
C ARG A 169 17.35 24.81 11.85
N ALA A 170 18.45 25.04 12.52
CA ALA A 170 19.51 25.92 12.01
C ALA A 170 20.13 25.37 10.72
N GLU A 171 20.31 24.04 10.63
CA GLU A 171 20.77 23.40 9.39
C GLU A 171 19.75 23.50 8.26
N VAL A 172 18.43 23.39 8.55
CA VAL A 172 17.38 23.62 7.55
C VAL A 172 17.49 25.04 7.00
N GLU A 173 17.52 26.03 7.89
CA GLU A 173 17.57 27.44 7.50
C GLU A 173 18.84 27.79 6.69
N ALA A 174 19.98 27.18 7.05
CA ALA A 174 21.23 27.34 6.31
C ALA A 174 21.25 26.62 4.96
N ALA A 175 20.49 25.53 4.82
CA ALA A 175 20.42 24.74 3.59
C ALA A 175 19.47 25.33 2.54
N ILE A 176 18.50 26.15 2.96
CA ILE A 176 17.52 26.76 2.05
C ILE A 176 18.23 27.75 1.12
N ASN A 177 18.03 27.56 -0.19
CA ASN A 177 18.57 28.40 -1.26
C ASN A 177 17.58 28.46 -2.45
N GLU A 178 17.96 29.12 -3.54
CA GLU A 178 17.15 29.30 -4.73
C GLU A 178 16.76 27.98 -5.43
N ASN A 179 17.55 26.92 -5.22
CA ASN A 179 17.29 25.58 -5.79
C ASN A 179 16.39 24.71 -4.90
N THR A 180 16.08 25.14 -3.68
CA THR A 180 15.23 24.39 -2.76
C THR A 180 13.79 24.37 -3.27
N ALA A 181 13.30 23.19 -3.64
CA ALA A 181 11.97 22.98 -4.21
C ALA A 181 10.91 22.68 -3.14
N MET A 182 11.26 21.92 -2.09
CA MET A 182 10.26 21.36 -1.17
C MET A 182 10.94 20.92 0.13
N LEU A 183 10.16 20.90 1.23
CA LEU A 183 10.48 20.24 2.48
C LEU A 183 9.68 18.92 2.56
N TRP A 184 10.38 17.77 2.71
CA TRP A 184 9.74 16.47 2.81
C TRP A 184 9.86 15.86 4.21
N PHE A 185 8.79 15.22 4.69
CA PHE A 185 8.68 14.64 6.01
C PHE A 185 8.22 13.19 5.94
N LEU A 186 8.92 12.27 6.65
CA LEU A 186 8.48 10.89 6.83
C LEU A 186 7.86 10.74 8.22
N ASN A 187 6.55 10.57 8.30
CA ASN A 187 5.82 10.62 9.57
C ASN A 187 6.23 9.52 10.55
N ARG A 188 6.47 8.29 10.09
CA ARG A 188 6.90 7.18 10.97
C ARG A 188 8.20 7.48 11.75
N GLU A 189 9.02 8.39 11.27
CA GLU A 189 10.28 8.78 11.93
C GLU A 189 10.16 10.08 12.76
N VAL A 190 8.95 10.59 12.97
CA VAL A 190 8.68 11.80 13.73
C VAL A 190 9.29 11.78 15.15
N HIS A 191 9.40 10.60 15.76
CA HIS A 191 9.97 10.46 17.11
C HIS A 191 11.50 10.56 17.13
N VAL A 192 12.15 10.14 16.06
CA VAL A 192 13.60 10.14 15.89
C VAL A 192 14.08 11.52 15.43
N GLY A 193 13.39 12.11 14.44
CA GLY A 193 13.70 13.44 13.93
C GLY A 193 13.64 14.52 15.02
N GLN A 194 14.54 15.48 14.99
CA GLN A 194 14.56 16.58 15.96
C GLN A 194 13.42 17.56 15.72
N ILE A 195 13.13 17.88 14.46
CA ILE A 195 12.12 18.85 14.07
C ILE A 195 10.78 18.12 13.93
N LYS A 196 9.74 18.62 14.62
CA LYS A 196 8.40 18.04 14.61
C LYS A 196 7.49 18.73 13.58
N HIS A 197 6.29 18.19 13.37
CA HIS A 197 5.36 18.65 12.34
C HIS A 197 5.12 20.17 12.36
N ALA A 198 4.79 20.73 13.52
CA ALA A 198 4.46 22.15 13.63
C ALA A 198 5.61 23.06 13.21
N GLU A 199 6.83 22.74 13.65
CA GLU A 199 8.03 23.47 13.30
C GLU A 199 8.40 23.29 11.82
N TRP A 200 8.19 22.08 11.26
CA TRP A 200 8.41 21.81 9.83
C TRP A 200 7.49 22.63 8.94
N LEU A 201 6.22 22.73 9.33
CA LEU A 201 5.21 23.55 8.65
C LEU A 201 5.51 25.05 8.79
N GLU A 202 5.98 25.49 9.97
CA GLU A 202 6.42 26.87 10.19
C GLU A 202 7.56 27.26 9.24
N LEU A 203 8.56 26.37 9.09
CA LEU A 203 9.67 26.57 8.16
C LEU A 203 9.18 26.64 6.71
N GLY A 204 8.29 25.72 6.29
CA GLY A 204 7.67 25.77 4.97
C GLY A 204 6.98 27.11 4.70
N LYS A 205 6.18 27.57 5.67
CA LYS A 205 5.48 28.85 5.58
C LYS A 205 6.44 30.05 5.57
N LYS A 206 7.44 30.07 6.46
CA LYS A 206 8.44 31.16 6.57
C LYS A 206 9.19 31.37 5.25
N TYR A 207 9.59 30.28 4.60
CA TYR A 207 10.39 30.33 3.38
C TYR A 207 9.57 30.15 2.07
N ASN A 208 8.25 30.13 2.18
CA ASN A 208 7.34 29.87 1.05
C ASN A 208 7.71 28.62 0.25
N LEU A 209 8.03 27.56 0.96
CA LEU A 209 8.35 26.25 0.38
C LEU A 209 7.19 25.27 0.62
N PRO A 210 6.76 24.54 -0.41
CA PRO A 210 5.77 23.49 -0.22
C PRO A 210 6.28 22.40 0.71
N THR A 211 5.35 21.78 1.45
CA THR A 211 5.63 20.69 2.37
C THR A 211 4.91 19.42 1.91
N MET A 212 5.61 18.28 1.93
CA MET A 212 5.02 16.97 1.66
C MET A 212 5.28 16.03 2.83
N ILE A 213 4.26 15.29 3.26
CA ILE A 213 4.37 14.25 4.28
C ILE A 213 4.02 12.87 3.73
N ASP A 214 4.87 11.91 4.05
CA ASP A 214 4.66 10.49 3.76
C ASP A 214 4.07 9.80 5.00
N ILE A 215 2.83 9.32 4.85
CA ILE A 215 2.10 8.54 5.84
C ILE A 215 1.74 7.15 5.30
N ALA A 216 2.59 6.57 4.46
CA ALA A 216 2.31 5.35 3.69
C ALA A 216 1.72 4.21 4.50
N ALA A 217 2.08 4.07 5.79
CA ALA A 217 1.61 2.99 6.64
C ALA A 217 0.86 3.47 7.90
N ASP A 218 0.61 4.77 8.03
CA ASP A 218 0.33 5.39 9.33
C ASP A 218 -1.17 5.44 9.70
N VAL A 219 -1.94 4.51 9.17
CA VAL A 219 -3.29 4.19 9.63
C VAL A 219 -3.35 2.73 10.10
N PRO A 220 -4.11 2.40 11.17
CA PRO A 220 -4.79 3.30 12.08
C PRO A 220 -3.82 4.16 12.92
N PRO A 221 -4.26 5.29 13.56
CA PRO A 221 -5.66 5.70 13.72
C PRO A 221 -6.26 6.28 12.43
N VAL A 222 -7.60 6.20 12.29
CA VAL A 222 -8.30 6.62 11.06
C VAL A 222 -8.18 8.12 10.81
N GLU A 223 -8.06 8.91 11.87
CA GLU A 223 -7.90 10.37 11.84
C GLU A 223 -6.67 10.80 11.05
N ASN A 224 -5.65 9.97 10.95
CA ASN A 224 -4.46 10.27 10.16
C ASN A 224 -4.75 10.44 8.65
N LEU A 225 -5.93 9.99 8.17
CA LEU A 225 -6.35 10.22 6.79
C LEU A 225 -6.62 11.69 6.47
N TRP A 226 -7.02 12.51 7.47
CA TRP A 226 -7.30 13.94 7.29
C TRP A 226 -6.41 14.85 8.15
N LYS A 227 -5.88 14.36 9.26
CA LYS A 227 -5.08 15.10 10.23
C LYS A 227 -4.00 15.97 9.60
N PHE A 228 -3.24 15.44 8.65
CA PHE A 228 -2.09 16.15 8.08
C PHE A 228 -2.50 17.20 7.05
N ASN A 229 -3.64 17.02 6.36
CA ASN A 229 -4.26 18.07 5.55
C ASN A 229 -4.76 19.20 6.46
N ASP A 230 -5.44 18.86 7.57
CA ASP A 230 -5.93 19.85 8.56
C ASP A 230 -4.78 20.60 9.25
N MET A 231 -3.63 19.95 9.46
CA MET A 231 -2.41 20.60 9.96
C MET A 231 -1.79 21.59 8.98
N GLY A 232 -2.08 21.46 7.68
CA GLY A 232 -1.63 22.36 6.65
C GLY A 232 -0.44 21.88 5.82
N PHE A 233 -0.12 20.58 5.80
CA PHE A 233 0.79 20.05 4.79
C PHE A 233 0.22 20.29 3.39
N ASP A 234 1.07 20.67 2.44
CA ASP A 234 0.63 20.95 1.08
C ASP A 234 0.32 19.68 0.29
N LEU A 235 1.04 18.59 0.57
CA LEU A 235 0.85 17.27 -0.01
C LEU A 235 0.97 16.18 1.05
N VAL A 236 0.07 15.20 0.98
CA VAL A 236 0.03 14.01 1.83
C VAL A 236 -0.04 12.79 0.94
N VAL A 237 0.76 11.76 1.24
CA VAL A 237 0.78 10.52 0.47
C VAL A 237 0.54 9.30 1.37
N ILE A 238 -0.27 8.35 0.88
CA ILE A 238 -0.59 7.12 1.61
C ILE A 238 -0.67 5.90 0.68
N SER A 239 -0.35 4.72 1.21
CA SER A 239 -0.45 3.45 0.48
C SER A 239 -1.79 2.77 0.70
N GLY A 240 -2.43 2.30 -0.38
CA GLY A 240 -3.71 1.61 -0.32
C GLY A 240 -3.64 0.15 0.12
N GLY A 241 -2.55 -0.54 -0.20
CA GLY A 241 -2.38 -1.97 0.03
C GLY A 241 -1.91 -2.36 1.43
N LYS A 242 -2.14 -1.51 2.42
CA LYS A 242 -1.77 -1.76 3.82
C LYS A 242 -3.03 -1.92 4.69
N ALA A 243 -3.16 -1.23 5.81
CA ALA A 243 -4.30 -1.39 6.72
C ALA A 243 -5.67 -1.12 6.09
N MET A 244 -5.74 -0.26 5.06
CA MET A 244 -6.98 -0.05 4.31
C MET A 244 -7.43 -1.27 3.51
N ARG A 245 -6.53 -2.24 3.25
CA ARG A 245 -6.80 -3.47 2.50
C ARG A 245 -7.31 -3.22 1.08
N GLY A 246 -6.82 -2.14 0.46
CA GLY A 246 -7.04 -1.85 -0.97
C GLY A 246 -6.04 -2.60 -1.86
N PRO A 247 -6.07 -2.34 -3.19
CA PRO A 247 -5.08 -2.89 -4.10
C PRO A 247 -3.65 -2.52 -3.67
N GLN A 248 -2.77 -3.51 -3.60
CA GLN A 248 -1.38 -3.30 -3.19
C GLN A 248 -0.64 -2.31 -4.10
N SER A 249 -0.99 -2.30 -5.37
CA SER A 249 -0.45 -1.40 -6.38
C SER A 249 -1.04 0.02 -6.32
N ALA A 250 -2.04 0.30 -5.48
CA ALA A 250 -2.66 1.62 -5.40
C ALA A 250 -2.14 2.44 -4.22
N GLY A 251 -2.08 3.76 -4.41
CA GLY A 251 -1.79 4.77 -3.40
C GLY A 251 -2.56 6.06 -3.69
N ILE A 252 -2.53 6.99 -2.77
CA ILE A 252 -3.20 8.28 -2.90
C ILE A 252 -2.17 9.39 -2.73
N LEU A 253 -2.20 10.37 -3.62
CA LEU A 253 -1.62 11.70 -3.46
C LEU A 253 -2.78 12.67 -3.24
N MET A 254 -2.74 13.44 -2.16
CA MET A 254 -3.79 14.40 -1.81
C MET A 254 -3.18 15.68 -1.20
N GLY A 255 -3.95 16.76 -1.17
CA GLY A 255 -3.50 18.03 -0.60
C GLY A 255 -3.96 19.23 -1.43
N LYS A 256 -3.09 20.22 -1.58
CA LYS A 256 -3.36 21.47 -2.31
C LYS A 256 -3.62 21.21 -3.79
N LYS A 257 -4.77 21.70 -4.29
CA LYS A 257 -5.23 21.48 -5.66
C LYS A 257 -4.16 21.83 -6.70
N LYS A 258 -3.46 22.95 -6.53
CA LYS A 258 -2.41 23.40 -7.46
C LYS A 258 -1.30 22.38 -7.70
N TYR A 259 -0.91 21.62 -6.67
CA TYR A 259 0.15 20.60 -6.78
C TYR A 259 -0.40 19.26 -7.26
N VAL A 260 -1.61 18.89 -6.83
CA VAL A 260 -2.24 17.64 -7.27
C VAL A 260 -2.61 17.71 -8.75
N ASP A 261 -3.15 18.85 -9.23
CA ASP A 261 -3.45 19.05 -10.65
C ASP A 261 -2.17 19.04 -11.50
N ALA A 262 -1.09 19.67 -11.02
CA ALA A 262 0.21 19.62 -11.67
C ALA A 262 0.77 18.18 -11.72
N ALA A 263 0.65 17.41 -10.65
CA ALA A 263 1.05 16.02 -10.62
C ALA A 263 0.28 15.17 -11.64
N ARG A 264 -1.01 15.44 -11.86
CA ARG A 264 -1.83 14.78 -12.91
C ARG A 264 -1.26 14.96 -14.32
N LEU A 265 -0.62 16.08 -14.62
CA LEU A 265 0.03 16.29 -15.93
C LEU A 265 1.21 15.36 -16.17
N SER A 266 1.88 14.94 -15.10
CA SER A 266 2.99 13.97 -15.16
C SER A 266 2.54 12.51 -15.10
N ASN A 267 1.26 12.24 -14.80
CA ASN A 267 0.70 10.90 -14.66
C ASN A 267 0.11 10.36 -15.97
N ASN A 268 -0.13 9.05 -16.03
CA ASN A 268 -0.89 8.44 -17.13
C ASN A 268 -2.32 9.04 -17.19
N PRO A 269 -2.93 9.16 -18.39
CA PRO A 269 -2.48 8.69 -19.70
C PRO A 269 -1.50 9.64 -20.42
N ARG A 270 -1.04 10.70 -19.77
CA ARG A 270 -0.14 11.72 -20.36
C ARG A 270 1.31 11.21 -20.44
N GLY A 271 2.16 11.93 -21.16
CA GLY A 271 3.53 11.52 -21.50
C GLY A 271 4.62 11.84 -20.47
N GLY A 272 4.26 12.31 -19.26
CA GLY A 272 5.22 12.65 -18.22
C GLY A 272 5.89 11.44 -17.54
N ILE A 273 6.70 11.71 -16.52
CA ILE A 273 7.51 10.71 -15.79
C ILE A 273 6.67 9.53 -15.24
N GLY A 274 5.41 9.79 -14.87
CA GLY A 274 4.47 8.76 -14.38
C GLY A 274 3.80 7.93 -15.48
N ARG A 275 4.10 8.19 -16.78
CA ARG A 275 3.43 7.48 -17.87
C ARG A 275 3.56 5.97 -17.83
N GLY A 276 4.70 5.47 -17.37
CA GLY A 276 4.97 4.04 -17.20
C GLY A 276 4.32 3.41 -15.96
N GLN A 277 3.95 4.21 -14.99
CA GLN A 277 3.37 3.80 -13.71
C GLN A 277 1.83 3.87 -13.80
N LYS A 278 1.26 3.01 -14.66
CA LYS A 278 -0.18 2.99 -14.90
C LYS A 278 -0.93 2.46 -13.69
N VAL A 279 -1.97 3.18 -13.29
CA VAL A 279 -3.02 2.68 -12.41
C VAL A 279 -4.30 2.53 -13.22
N ASN A 280 -4.92 1.36 -13.15
CA ASN A 280 -6.12 1.04 -13.91
C ASN A 280 -7.36 1.57 -13.21
N LYS A 281 -8.48 1.71 -13.95
CA LYS A 281 -9.77 2.08 -13.35
C LYS A 281 -10.21 1.09 -12.26
N GLU A 282 -9.88 -0.18 -12.41
CA GLU A 282 -10.15 -1.24 -11.44
C GLU A 282 -9.45 -0.94 -10.10
N GLU A 283 -8.19 -0.56 -10.15
CA GLU A 283 -7.40 -0.18 -8.97
C GLU A 283 -7.86 1.15 -8.38
N VAL A 284 -8.27 2.11 -9.22
CA VAL A 284 -8.80 3.40 -8.77
C VAL A 284 -10.10 3.21 -7.99
N PHE A 285 -11.05 2.42 -8.51
CA PHE A 285 -12.30 2.11 -7.80
C PHE A 285 -12.07 1.20 -6.60
N GLY A 286 -11.15 0.23 -6.70
CA GLY A 286 -10.75 -0.59 -5.56
C GLY A 286 -10.14 0.23 -4.42
N MET A 287 -9.32 1.24 -4.74
CA MET A 287 -8.74 2.15 -3.75
C MET A 287 -9.82 3.02 -3.08
N TYR A 288 -10.75 3.55 -3.89
CA TYR A 288 -11.88 4.33 -3.37
C TYR A 288 -12.73 3.50 -2.40
N ALA A 289 -13.14 2.30 -2.81
CA ALA A 289 -13.93 1.42 -1.97
C ALA A 289 -13.21 1.01 -0.68
N ALA A 290 -11.89 0.79 -0.76
CA ALA A 290 -11.06 0.48 0.41
C ALA A 290 -11.00 1.64 1.40
N LEU A 291 -10.83 2.87 0.91
CA LEU A 291 -10.80 4.07 1.74
C LEU A 291 -12.17 4.30 2.41
N GLU A 292 -13.25 4.27 1.62
CA GLU A 292 -14.62 4.45 2.12
C GLU A 292 -14.96 3.41 3.19
N ARG A 293 -14.65 2.13 2.92
CA ARG A 293 -14.80 1.05 3.89
C ARG A 293 -13.99 1.32 5.17
N PHE A 294 -12.71 1.68 5.03
CA PHE A 294 -11.83 1.89 6.18
C PHE A 294 -12.31 3.03 7.08
N ILE A 295 -12.78 4.14 6.51
CA ILE A 295 -13.35 5.26 7.26
C ILE A 295 -14.60 4.84 8.03
N ASN A 296 -15.44 3.98 7.44
CA ASN A 296 -16.71 3.54 8.03
C ASN A 296 -16.57 2.31 8.94
N LEU A 297 -15.38 1.76 9.13
CA LEU A 297 -15.17 0.64 10.05
C LEU A 297 -15.43 1.04 11.50
N ASP A 298 -15.96 0.10 12.27
CA ASP A 298 -15.96 0.18 13.72
C ASP A 298 -14.53 -0.18 14.23
N HIS A 299 -13.63 0.81 14.26
CA HIS A 299 -12.25 0.62 14.67
C HIS A 299 -12.09 0.07 16.08
N LYS A 300 -13.09 0.32 16.98
CA LYS A 300 -13.08 -0.25 18.32
C LYS A 300 -13.32 -1.77 18.28
N LYS A 301 -14.29 -2.22 17.48
CA LYS A 301 -14.54 -3.67 17.31
C LYS A 301 -13.37 -4.38 16.63
N GLU A 302 -12.72 -3.73 15.64
CA GLU A 302 -11.49 -4.26 15.02
C GLU A 302 -10.39 -4.44 16.06
N TRP A 303 -10.15 -3.44 16.90
CA TRP A 303 -9.18 -3.51 17.99
C TRP A 303 -9.48 -4.66 18.96
N GLU A 304 -10.72 -4.74 19.45
CA GLU A 304 -11.16 -5.82 20.34
C GLU A 304 -11.02 -7.20 19.69
N MET A 305 -11.24 -7.30 18.38
CA MET A 305 -11.02 -8.55 17.65
C MET A 305 -9.53 -8.94 17.62
N TRP A 306 -8.64 -8.00 17.40
CA TRP A 306 -7.20 -8.25 17.42
C TRP A 306 -6.73 -8.67 18.83
N GLU A 307 -7.20 -8.02 19.87
CA GLU A 307 -6.89 -8.40 21.27
C GLU A 307 -7.38 -9.81 21.59
N ARG A 308 -8.59 -10.19 21.14
CA ARG A 308 -9.09 -11.56 21.30
C ARG A 308 -8.21 -12.59 20.59
N LYS A 309 -7.77 -12.33 19.36
CA LYS A 309 -6.83 -13.20 18.63
C LYS A 309 -5.50 -13.33 19.38
N ILE A 310 -4.94 -12.22 19.88
CA ILE A 310 -3.71 -12.21 20.69
C ILE A 310 -3.88 -13.07 21.94
N ALA A 311 -4.96 -12.83 22.70
CA ALA A 311 -5.23 -13.58 23.95
C ALA A 311 -5.39 -15.09 23.69
N TYR A 312 -6.04 -15.46 22.58
CA TYR A 312 -6.19 -16.85 22.20
C TYR A 312 -4.83 -17.52 21.93
N ILE A 313 -4.00 -16.93 21.05
CA ILE A 313 -2.70 -17.52 20.72
C ILE A 313 -1.81 -17.57 21.95
N ALA A 314 -1.74 -16.49 22.72
CA ALA A 314 -0.97 -16.44 23.98
C ALA A 314 -1.43 -17.51 24.97
N GLY A 315 -2.75 -17.70 25.12
CA GLY A 315 -3.35 -18.72 25.99
C GLY A 315 -2.89 -20.15 25.68
N VAL A 316 -2.73 -20.45 24.38
CA VAL A 316 -2.31 -21.80 23.91
C VAL A 316 -0.83 -22.06 24.19
N ILE A 317 0.05 -21.06 24.15
CA ILE A 317 1.51 -21.26 24.22
C ILE A 317 2.14 -20.88 25.57
N LYS A 318 1.47 -20.05 26.39
CA LYS A 318 2.02 -19.53 27.66
C LYS A 318 2.38 -20.60 28.68
N SER A 319 1.82 -21.80 28.58
CA SER A 319 2.10 -22.93 29.49
C SER A 319 3.40 -23.68 29.15
N ILE A 320 4.04 -23.36 28.02
CA ILE A 320 5.29 -24.00 27.61
C ILE A 320 6.43 -23.41 28.44
N PRO A 321 7.23 -24.25 29.17
CA PRO A 321 8.31 -23.75 30.00
C PRO A 321 9.31 -22.91 29.24
N GLY A 322 9.58 -21.70 29.73
CA GLY A 322 10.51 -20.75 29.09
C GLY A 322 9.88 -19.85 28.07
N VAL A 323 8.58 -19.98 27.74
CA VAL A 323 7.87 -19.07 26.85
C VAL A 323 7.24 -17.92 27.64
N THR A 324 7.40 -16.70 27.14
CA THR A 324 6.74 -15.51 27.63
C THR A 324 5.97 -14.84 26.48
N THR A 325 4.78 -14.36 26.76
CA THR A 325 3.93 -13.66 25.78
C THR A 325 3.57 -12.27 26.28
N GLY A 326 3.43 -11.32 25.35
CA GLY A 326 2.97 -9.96 25.63
C GLY A 326 2.36 -9.31 24.39
N THR A 327 1.62 -8.23 24.60
CA THR A 327 1.14 -7.40 23.51
C THR A 327 2.16 -6.30 23.25
N HIS A 328 2.55 -6.14 21.99
CA HIS A 328 3.35 -5.02 21.54
C HIS A 328 2.45 -4.07 20.74
N ILE A 329 2.42 -2.81 21.13
CA ILE A 329 1.76 -1.71 20.42
C ILE A 329 2.86 -0.71 20.08
N PRO A 330 2.97 -0.24 18.83
CA PRO A 330 3.91 0.83 18.48
C PRO A 330 3.74 2.04 19.41
N ALA A 331 4.85 2.60 19.88
CA ALA A 331 4.83 3.77 20.77
C ALA A 331 4.40 5.05 20.05
N THR A 332 4.42 5.02 18.72
CA THR A 332 4.07 6.13 17.85
C THR A 332 2.56 6.28 17.69
N GLU A 333 2.10 7.48 17.32
CA GLU A 333 0.69 7.77 17.02
C GLU A 333 0.21 7.17 15.69
N ASP A 334 1.10 6.51 14.95
CA ASP A 334 0.93 6.00 13.60
C ASP A 334 1.01 4.48 13.60
N ASN A 335 0.22 3.85 12.72
CA ASN A 335 0.18 2.39 12.55
C ASN A 335 -0.07 1.64 13.87
N LYS A 336 -0.94 2.19 14.70
CA LYS A 336 -1.30 1.61 16.01
C LYS A 336 -2.09 0.32 15.81
N MET A 337 -1.38 -0.78 15.65
CA MET A 337 -1.96 -2.12 15.60
C MET A 337 -1.29 -3.02 16.62
N PRO A 338 -2.05 -3.65 17.53
CA PRO A 338 -1.48 -4.57 18.52
C PRO A 338 -0.98 -5.82 17.83
N THR A 339 0.19 -6.28 18.22
CA THR A 339 0.80 -7.54 17.78
C THR A 339 1.12 -8.42 18.96
N LEU A 340 1.04 -9.73 18.79
CA LEU A 340 1.52 -10.68 19.80
C LEU A 340 3.04 -10.74 19.75
N LYS A 341 3.70 -10.46 20.86
CA LYS A 341 5.13 -10.72 21.07
C LYS A 341 5.28 -12.05 21.81
N VAL A 342 6.09 -12.96 21.26
CA VAL A 342 6.45 -14.24 21.85
C VAL A 342 7.96 -14.25 22.04
N THR A 343 8.41 -14.46 23.27
CA THR A 343 9.83 -14.52 23.62
C THR A 343 10.09 -15.83 24.37
N TRP A 344 11.26 -16.41 24.22
CA TRP A 344 11.63 -17.64 24.93
C TRP A 344 13.06 -17.63 25.48
N ASP A 345 13.24 -18.42 26.55
CA ASP A 345 14.54 -18.68 27.15
C ASP A 345 15.35 -19.64 26.25
N PRO A 346 16.50 -19.22 25.70
CA PRO A 346 17.32 -20.06 24.83
C PRO A 346 17.94 -21.28 25.59
N ASN A 347 17.92 -21.30 26.92
CA ASN A 347 18.34 -22.46 27.66
C ASN A 347 17.28 -23.58 27.69
N LYS A 348 16.02 -23.21 27.54
CA LYS A 348 14.87 -24.15 27.57
C LYS A 348 14.34 -24.47 26.18
N ILE A 349 14.50 -23.57 25.22
CA ILE A 349 14.06 -23.75 23.83
C ILE A 349 15.25 -23.52 22.91
N LYS A 350 15.76 -24.62 22.34
CA LYS A 350 16.97 -24.64 21.50
C LYS A 350 16.65 -24.28 20.04
N LEU A 351 16.22 -23.07 19.83
CA LEU A 351 15.85 -22.57 18.51
C LEU A 351 16.02 -21.04 18.45
N THR A 352 16.64 -20.56 17.40
CA THR A 352 16.70 -19.13 17.13
C THR A 352 15.38 -18.62 16.56
N ASN A 353 15.15 -17.31 16.62
CA ASN A 353 13.98 -16.68 15.99
C ASN A 353 13.92 -16.91 14.47
N VAL A 354 15.07 -16.91 13.78
CA VAL A 354 15.17 -17.15 12.34
C VAL A 354 14.78 -18.58 12.00
N GLU A 355 15.33 -19.57 12.72
CA GLU A 355 14.99 -20.99 12.55
C GLU A 355 13.52 -21.26 12.85
N MET A 356 12.95 -20.63 13.88
CA MET A 356 11.52 -20.73 14.19
C MET A 356 10.68 -20.21 13.02
N GLY A 357 11.01 -19.02 12.50
CA GLY A 357 10.32 -18.48 11.31
C GLY A 357 10.42 -19.41 10.10
N GLU A 358 11.59 -20.01 9.85
CA GLU A 358 11.76 -20.98 8.76
C GLU A 358 10.94 -22.26 8.96
N ARG A 359 10.88 -22.82 10.18
CA ARG A 359 10.08 -24.01 10.47
C ARG A 359 8.59 -23.75 10.30
N LEU A 360 8.11 -22.59 10.76
CA LEU A 360 6.72 -22.17 10.55
C LEU A 360 6.41 -22.02 9.05
N ARG A 361 7.30 -21.38 8.31
CA ARG A 361 7.17 -21.19 6.85
C ARG A 361 7.16 -22.52 6.10
N LYS A 362 8.08 -23.45 6.43
CA LYS A 362 8.22 -24.75 5.76
C LYS A 362 7.18 -25.78 6.21
N GLY A 363 6.47 -25.52 7.31
CA GLY A 363 5.44 -26.41 7.86
C GLY A 363 4.16 -26.48 7.03
N ASN A 364 3.22 -27.33 7.44
CA ASN A 364 1.90 -27.46 6.83
C ASN A 364 0.83 -27.45 7.94
N PRO A 365 -0.06 -26.45 7.96
CA PRO A 365 -0.08 -25.25 7.12
C PRO A 365 1.15 -24.36 7.31
N SER A 366 1.54 -23.66 6.22
CA SER A 366 2.59 -22.66 6.23
C SER A 366 2.13 -21.40 6.95
N VAL A 367 2.98 -20.85 7.83
CA VAL A 367 2.69 -19.62 8.57
C VAL A 367 3.88 -18.66 8.47
N GLU A 368 3.62 -17.42 8.10
CA GLU A 368 4.62 -16.34 8.11
C GLU A 368 4.45 -15.48 9.36
N VAL A 369 5.58 -15.18 10.03
CA VAL A 369 5.65 -14.35 11.24
C VAL A 369 6.81 -13.37 11.13
N ILE A 370 6.84 -12.34 11.97
CA ILE A 370 8.00 -11.44 12.08
C ILE A 370 9.06 -12.13 12.95
N SER A 371 10.15 -12.58 12.33
CA SER A 371 11.23 -13.33 12.97
C SER A 371 12.61 -12.68 12.86
N TRP A 372 12.68 -11.41 12.44
CA TRP A 372 13.94 -10.73 12.12
C TRP A 372 14.26 -9.52 13.00
N GLU A 373 13.45 -9.22 14.05
CA GLU A 373 13.63 -8.00 14.84
C GLU A 373 14.55 -8.18 16.07
N ALA A 374 14.40 -9.27 16.80
CA ALA A 374 15.18 -9.50 18.03
C ALA A 374 15.47 -10.98 18.25
N PRO A 375 16.60 -11.34 18.88
CA PRO A 375 16.93 -12.71 19.23
C PRO A 375 15.84 -13.36 20.09
N ASN A 376 15.57 -14.64 19.85
CA ASN A 376 14.61 -15.45 20.60
C ASN A 376 13.24 -14.80 20.76
N THR A 377 12.84 -14.01 19.77
CA THR A 377 11.58 -13.26 19.77
C THR A 377 10.89 -13.38 18.41
N LEU A 378 9.59 -13.60 18.43
CA LEU A 378 8.70 -13.45 17.26
C LEU A 378 7.66 -12.39 17.54
N ARG A 379 7.16 -11.76 16.47
CA ARG A 379 5.89 -11.02 16.54
C ARG A 379 4.90 -11.57 15.53
N CYS A 380 3.62 -11.61 15.93
CA CYS A 380 2.52 -11.99 15.06
C CYS A 380 1.55 -10.80 14.93
N GLY A 381 1.30 -10.37 13.71
CA GLY A 381 0.31 -9.34 13.36
C GLY A 381 -1.09 -9.96 13.23
N MET A 382 -2.08 -9.34 13.85
CA MET A 382 -3.46 -9.87 13.88
C MET A 382 -4.34 -9.32 12.78
N HIS A 383 -3.99 -8.16 12.23
CA HIS A 383 -4.84 -7.37 11.32
C HIS A 383 -4.99 -7.97 9.90
N VAL A 384 -4.10 -8.89 9.52
CA VAL A 384 -4.15 -9.59 8.23
C VAL A 384 -4.62 -11.03 8.34
N LEU A 385 -4.83 -11.55 9.57
CA LEU A 385 -5.38 -12.88 9.78
C LEU A 385 -6.88 -12.91 9.50
N GLU A 386 -7.31 -13.83 8.67
CA GLU A 386 -8.73 -14.13 8.49
C GLU A 386 -9.32 -14.85 9.72
N ALA A 387 -10.64 -15.00 9.72
CA ALA A 387 -11.34 -15.63 10.86
C ALA A 387 -10.94 -17.10 11.01
N GLY A 388 -10.50 -17.50 12.21
CA GLY A 388 -10.09 -18.88 12.52
C GLY A 388 -8.62 -19.18 12.29
N GLU A 389 -7.89 -18.34 11.53
CA GLU A 389 -6.45 -18.55 11.28
C GLU A 389 -5.61 -18.40 12.54
N GLU A 390 -6.07 -17.64 13.54
CA GLU A 390 -5.43 -17.53 14.84
C GLU A 390 -5.27 -18.91 15.53
N ARG A 391 -6.18 -19.86 15.28
CA ARG A 391 -6.11 -21.21 15.82
C ARG A 391 -4.98 -22.02 15.19
N ILE A 392 -4.81 -21.85 13.88
CA ILE A 392 -3.75 -22.53 13.15
C ILE A 392 -2.39 -21.96 13.55
N VAL A 393 -2.27 -20.63 13.63
CA VAL A 393 -1.05 -19.96 14.11
C VAL A 393 -0.68 -20.44 15.50
N ALA A 394 -1.64 -20.49 16.42
CA ALA A 394 -1.41 -21.00 17.78
C ALA A 394 -0.94 -22.46 17.82
N SER A 395 -1.56 -23.34 17.03
CA SER A 395 -1.19 -24.75 16.93
C SER A 395 0.21 -24.94 16.38
N ARG A 396 0.55 -24.22 15.30
CA ARG A 396 1.87 -24.29 14.67
C ARG A 396 2.98 -23.76 15.59
N LEU A 397 2.74 -22.62 16.26
CA LEU A 397 3.67 -22.08 17.27
C LEU A 397 3.90 -23.07 18.40
N LYS A 398 2.81 -23.65 18.97
CA LYS A 398 2.91 -24.65 20.05
C LYS A 398 3.72 -25.87 19.63
N GLU A 399 3.46 -26.39 18.44
CA GLU A 399 4.16 -27.56 17.89
C GLU A 399 5.67 -27.31 17.80
N GLU A 400 6.09 -26.21 17.18
CA GLU A 400 7.50 -25.92 16.95
C GLU A 400 8.24 -25.56 18.27
N LEU A 401 7.57 -24.85 19.18
CA LEU A 401 8.12 -24.57 20.53
C LEU A 401 8.34 -25.84 21.33
N LEU A 402 7.38 -26.78 21.34
CA LEU A 402 7.50 -28.07 22.06
C LEU A 402 8.59 -28.96 21.44
N LYS A 403 8.71 -29.02 20.10
CA LYS A 403 9.79 -29.77 19.44
C LYS A 403 11.18 -29.25 19.78
N ALA A 404 11.32 -28.00 20.14
CA ALA A 404 12.58 -27.35 20.46
C ALA A 404 12.85 -27.30 22.00
N SER A 405 11.91 -27.72 22.82
CA SER A 405 12.03 -27.73 24.27
C SER A 405 12.99 -28.86 24.74
N VAL A 406 13.81 -28.57 25.76
CA VAL A 406 14.77 -29.51 26.39
C VAL A 406 14.40 -29.78 27.82
#